data_f90e8e3cda48cbcd3b7fd19ca19083dc
#
_entry.id   f90e8e3cda48cbcd3b7fd19ca19083dc
#
_cell.length_a   1.000
_cell.length_b   1.000
_cell.length_c   1.000
_cell.angle_alpha   90.00
_cell.angle_beta   90.00
_cell.angle_gamma   90.00
#
_symmetry.space_group_name_H-M   'P 1'
#
loop_
_entity.id
_entity.type
_entity.pdbx_description
1 polymer ?
#
loop_
_entity_poly.entity_id
_entity_poly.type
_entity_poly.pdbx_seq_one_letter_code
_entity_poly.pdbx_strand_id
1 'polypeptide(L)'
;MAPALTAITDTVHFVQTDLVNWTLVTDSNGVMLIDAGFPGSRDDVLASLRQLGFGVDELRAILLTHAHIDHFGSAIWFAKTHGTPVYCHADEVGHSKREYLEQASPVDVAIHVWQPRWLKWSVAISRKGAFTRDGIPLTQALTEDVAAGLPGAPMAIPTPGHTGGHCSFVVDGALVAGDALVTGHPVSTRSGPQLLPDLFNHNQDGCLRSLAALGMLDTEVLLPGHGPVWRGSIRDATEKARAQASS
;
A
#
# COMPACT_ATOMS: atom_id res chain seq x y z
N MET A 1 -10.80 3.63 18.61
CA MET A 1 -10.31 2.26 18.91
C MET A 1 -8.99 2.10 18.17
N ALA A 2 -8.05 1.31 18.74
CA ALA A 2 -6.84 0.98 18.01
C ALA A 2 -7.19 0.17 16.73
N PRO A 3 -6.42 0.30 15.64
CA PRO A 3 -6.66 -0.46 14.42
C PRO A 3 -6.48 -1.96 14.65
N ALA A 4 -7.16 -2.78 13.84
CA ALA A 4 -7.04 -4.23 13.91
C ALA A 4 -5.67 -4.66 13.37
N LEU A 5 -4.78 -5.12 14.26
CA LEU A 5 -3.46 -5.64 13.93
C LEU A 5 -3.48 -7.16 14.03
N THR A 6 -3.03 -7.83 12.97
CA THR A 6 -2.96 -9.28 12.85
C THR A 6 -1.52 -9.72 12.64
N ALA A 7 -0.99 -10.58 13.49
CA ALA A 7 0.29 -11.24 13.24
C ALA A 7 0.16 -12.20 12.05
N ILE A 8 1.00 -12.03 11.06
CA ILE A 8 1.07 -12.86 9.85
C ILE A 8 2.14 -13.93 10.02
N THR A 9 3.32 -13.49 10.45
CA THR A 9 4.46 -14.30 10.90
C THR A 9 4.95 -13.74 12.22
N ASP A 10 6.08 -14.21 12.72
CA ASP A 10 6.71 -13.66 13.95
C ASP A 10 7.22 -12.22 13.73
N THR A 11 7.52 -11.84 12.49
CA THR A 11 8.11 -10.54 12.13
C THR A 11 7.19 -9.65 11.32
N VAL A 12 6.15 -10.19 10.65
CA VAL A 12 5.25 -9.45 9.78
C VAL A 12 3.89 -9.30 10.43
N HIS A 13 3.41 -8.06 10.55
CA HIS A 13 2.14 -7.71 11.15
C HIS A 13 1.33 -6.84 10.19
N PHE A 14 0.09 -7.23 9.95
CA PHE A 14 -0.81 -6.56 9.02
C PHE A 14 -1.84 -5.74 9.77
N VAL A 15 -2.03 -4.50 9.35
CA VAL A 15 -3.08 -3.62 9.88
C VAL A 15 -4.14 -3.42 8.82
N GLN A 16 -5.32 -3.94 9.11
CA GLN A 16 -6.50 -3.80 8.25
C GLN A 16 -7.39 -2.68 8.75
N THR A 17 -7.79 -1.81 7.83
CA THR A 17 -8.83 -0.80 8.08
C THR A 17 -9.93 -0.86 7.02
N ASP A 18 -10.99 -0.07 7.20
CA ASP A 18 -12.09 0.00 6.24
C ASP A 18 -11.71 0.71 4.92
N LEU A 19 -10.61 1.48 4.90
CA LEU A 19 -10.23 2.29 3.74
C LEU A 19 -8.95 1.80 3.07
N VAL A 20 -7.89 1.59 3.84
CA VAL A 20 -6.55 1.24 3.34
C VAL A 20 -5.77 0.51 4.41
N ASN A 21 -4.88 -0.36 4.03
CA ASN A 21 -4.08 -1.19 4.92
C ASN A 21 -2.61 -0.74 4.92
N TRP A 22 -1.84 -1.20 5.93
CA TRP A 22 -0.39 -1.11 5.96
C TRP A 22 0.21 -2.30 6.69
N THR A 23 1.49 -2.52 6.50
CA THR A 23 2.22 -3.64 7.11
C THR A 23 3.35 -3.12 7.98
N LEU A 24 3.54 -3.72 9.16
CA LEU A 24 4.72 -3.51 9.99
C LEU A 24 5.61 -4.75 9.89
N VAL A 25 6.90 -4.51 9.74
CA VAL A 25 7.92 -5.57 9.74
C VAL A 25 8.89 -5.27 10.87
N THR A 26 9.14 -6.25 11.71
CA THR A 26 9.97 -6.12 12.93
C THR A 26 11.13 -7.09 12.92
N ASP A 27 12.26 -6.64 13.46
CA ASP A 27 13.40 -7.51 13.79
C ASP A 27 14.18 -6.94 14.99
N SER A 28 15.36 -7.48 15.25
CA SER A 28 16.24 -6.99 16.34
C SER A 28 16.72 -5.54 16.15
N ASN A 29 16.61 -4.97 14.94
CA ASN A 29 17.06 -3.62 14.61
C ASN A 29 15.95 -2.57 14.76
N GLY A 30 14.70 -2.98 14.94
CA GLY A 30 13.55 -2.08 15.10
C GLY A 30 12.36 -2.47 14.24
N VAL A 31 11.60 -1.48 13.80
CA VAL A 31 10.39 -1.66 13.00
C VAL A 31 10.47 -0.86 11.70
N MET A 32 9.89 -1.39 10.64
CA MET A 32 9.69 -0.74 9.35
C MET A 32 8.20 -0.77 9.00
N LEU A 33 7.71 0.27 8.32
CA LEU A 33 6.39 0.30 7.70
C LEU A 33 6.50 0.01 6.20
N ILE A 34 5.53 -0.74 5.66
CA ILE A 34 5.22 -0.74 4.24
C ILE A 34 3.85 -0.12 4.09
N ASP A 35 3.80 1.05 3.47
CA ASP A 35 2.72 2.03 3.45
C ASP A 35 2.36 2.59 4.84
N ALA A 36 1.57 3.67 4.88
CA ALA A 36 1.29 4.40 6.11
C ALA A 36 -0.11 5.04 6.16
N GLY A 37 -0.99 4.67 5.26
CA GLY A 37 -2.36 5.18 5.24
C GLY A 37 -2.48 6.66 4.82
N PHE A 38 -3.69 7.20 4.92
CA PHE A 38 -3.98 8.62 4.69
C PHE A 38 -3.27 9.55 5.69
N PRO A 39 -3.17 10.87 5.43
CA PRO A 39 -2.69 11.84 6.44
C PRO A 39 -3.43 11.73 7.78
N GLY A 40 -4.75 11.53 7.74
CA GLY A 40 -5.59 11.32 8.93
C GLY A 40 -5.52 9.91 9.54
N SER A 41 -4.66 9.02 9.04
CA SER A 41 -4.40 7.71 9.64
C SER A 41 -3.20 7.71 10.58
N ARG A 42 -2.51 8.84 10.74
CA ARG A 42 -1.31 8.98 11.56
C ARG A 42 -1.46 8.39 12.97
N ASP A 43 -2.54 8.71 13.66
CA ASP A 43 -2.76 8.25 15.03
C ASP A 43 -3.03 6.73 15.10
N ASP A 44 -3.63 6.16 14.05
CA ASP A 44 -3.83 4.73 13.87
C ASP A 44 -2.48 4.03 13.62
N VAL A 45 -1.60 4.61 12.78
CA VAL A 45 -0.24 4.10 12.54
C VAL A 45 0.58 4.14 13.83
N LEU A 46 0.56 5.25 14.57
CA LEU A 46 1.22 5.35 15.88
C LEU A 46 0.66 4.32 16.89
N ALA A 47 -0.64 4.05 16.85
CA ALA A 47 -1.25 3.04 17.70
C ALA A 47 -0.79 1.62 17.32
N SER A 48 -0.61 1.33 16.02
CA SER A 48 -0.10 0.02 15.58
C SER A 48 1.35 -0.21 16.00
N LEU A 49 2.22 0.81 15.93
CA LEU A 49 3.58 0.74 16.47
C LEU A 49 3.56 0.41 17.97
N ARG A 50 2.77 1.15 18.76
CA ARG A 50 2.65 0.92 20.21
C ARG A 50 2.11 -0.45 20.58
N GLN A 51 1.22 -1.03 19.78
CA GLN A 51 0.71 -2.39 20.02
C GLN A 51 1.83 -3.44 19.94
N LEU A 52 2.89 -3.17 19.15
CA LEU A 52 4.07 -4.03 19.05
C LEU A 52 5.19 -3.63 20.02
N GLY A 53 4.96 -2.61 20.86
CA GLY A 53 5.92 -2.13 21.84
C GLY A 53 6.96 -1.14 21.31
N PHE A 54 6.78 -0.61 20.08
CA PHE A 54 7.72 0.33 19.46
C PHE A 54 7.25 1.79 19.61
N GLY A 55 8.24 2.66 19.84
CA GLY A 55 8.12 4.10 19.70
C GLY A 55 8.44 4.55 18.28
N VAL A 56 8.16 5.83 18.00
CA VAL A 56 8.46 6.42 16.68
C VAL A 56 9.97 6.48 16.38
N ASP A 57 10.79 6.58 17.41
CA ASP A 57 12.26 6.64 17.30
C ASP A 57 12.87 5.29 16.87
N GLU A 58 12.11 4.20 16.99
CA GLU A 58 12.49 2.86 16.55
C GLU A 58 12.01 2.55 15.14
N LEU A 59 11.27 3.48 14.51
CA LEU A 59 10.84 3.36 13.11
C LEU A 59 12.03 3.65 12.18
N ARG A 60 12.59 2.61 11.60
CA ARG A 60 13.82 2.64 10.79
C ARG A 60 13.59 3.24 9.41
N ALA A 61 12.45 2.93 8.79
CA ALA A 61 12.08 3.43 7.47
C ALA A 61 10.58 3.24 7.21
N ILE A 62 10.09 3.93 6.20
CA ILE A 62 8.81 3.66 5.56
C ILE A 62 9.10 3.33 4.09
N LEU A 63 8.69 2.13 3.65
CA LEU A 63 8.67 1.76 2.25
C LEU A 63 7.29 2.09 1.68
N LEU A 64 7.25 2.63 0.47
CA LEU A 64 5.99 2.87 -0.23
C LEU A 64 5.83 1.85 -1.35
N THR A 65 4.68 1.21 -1.42
CA THR A 65 4.29 0.44 -2.60
C THR A 65 4.11 1.40 -3.78
N HIS A 66 3.47 2.54 -3.52
CA HIS A 66 3.27 3.63 -4.46
C HIS A 66 2.89 4.94 -3.72
N ALA A 67 2.80 6.05 -4.44
CA ALA A 67 2.60 7.36 -3.82
C ALA A 67 1.17 7.92 -3.96
N HIS A 68 0.13 7.08 -3.91
CA HIS A 68 -1.22 7.58 -3.66
C HIS A 68 -1.38 8.01 -2.20
N ILE A 69 -2.21 9.04 -1.99
CA ILE A 69 -2.32 9.73 -0.71
C ILE A 69 -2.79 8.82 0.44
N ASP A 70 -3.49 7.76 0.14
CA ASP A 70 -3.95 6.75 1.09
C ASP A 70 -2.86 5.75 1.50
N HIS A 71 -1.76 5.66 0.76
CA HIS A 71 -0.63 4.80 1.08
C HIS A 71 0.53 5.55 1.75
N PHE A 72 0.78 6.79 1.34
CA PHE A 72 1.93 7.54 1.85
C PHE A 72 1.55 8.75 2.73
N GLY A 73 0.27 9.02 2.91
CA GLY A 73 -0.21 10.25 3.54
C GLY A 73 0.34 10.52 4.93
N SER A 74 0.35 9.53 5.82
CA SER A 74 0.96 9.70 7.14
C SER A 74 2.49 9.73 7.08
N ALA A 75 3.12 9.11 6.08
CA ALA A 75 4.58 9.14 5.91
C ALA A 75 5.09 10.59 5.75
N ILE A 76 4.29 11.49 5.21
CA ILE A 76 4.59 12.94 5.14
C ILE A 76 4.91 13.49 6.54
N TRP A 77 4.09 13.15 7.53
CA TRP A 77 4.30 13.62 8.90
C TRP A 77 5.52 12.97 9.56
N PHE A 78 5.71 11.66 9.39
CA PHE A 78 6.86 10.94 9.92
C PHE A 78 8.18 11.49 9.35
N ALA A 79 8.25 11.70 8.04
CA ALA A 79 9.41 12.27 7.38
C ALA A 79 9.69 13.72 7.84
N LYS A 80 8.64 14.55 7.91
CA LYS A 80 8.76 15.97 8.25
C LYS A 80 9.10 16.21 9.72
N THR A 81 8.52 15.42 10.63
CA THR A 81 8.59 15.67 12.08
C THR A 81 9.70 14.87 12.75
N HIS A 82 9.96 13.66 12.28
CA HIS A 82 10.93 12.73 12.89
C HIS A 82 12.12 12.44 11.99
N GLY A 83 12.13 12.93 10.75
CA GLY A 83 13.19 12.63 9.80
C GLY A 83 13.24 11.16 9.39
N THR A 84 12.13 10.43 9.56
CA THR A 84 12.05 9.02 9.17
C THR A 84 12.34 8.85 7.68
N PRO A 85 13.32 8.02 7.29
CA PRO A 85 13.63 7.77 5.89
C PRO A 85 12.44 7.16 5.17
N VAL A 86 12.18 7.62 3.93
CA VAL A 86 11.12 7.10 3.08
C VAL A 86 11.72 6.65 1.76
N TYR A 87 11.40 5.42 1.36
CA TYR A 87 11.90 4.79 0.14
C TYR A 87 10.75 4.28 -0.71
N CYS A 88 10.93 4.32 -2.03
CA CYS A 88 10.03 3.71 -3.01
C CYS A 88 10.82 3.26 -4.24
N HIS A 89 10.15 2.65 -5.22
CA HIS A 89 10.78 2.38 -6.51
C HIS A 89 11.29 3.67 -7.18
N ALA A 90 12.37 3.59 -7.94
CA ALA A 90 12.99 4.77 -8.56
C ALA A 90 11.99 5.60 -9.39
N ASP A 91 11.13 4.94 -10.16
CA ASP A 91 10.12 5.59 -11.01
C ASP A 91 8.94 6.18 -10.20
N GLU A 92 8.85 5.92 -8.89
CA GLU A 92 7.82 6.47 -8.00
C GLU A 92 8.31 7.69 -7.21
N VAL A 93 9.61 7.96 -7.22
CA VAL A 93 10.21 9.07 -6.43
C VAL A 93 9.62 10.42 -6.82
N GLY A 94 9.49 10.72 -8.11
CA GLY A 94 8.89 11.98 -8.58
C GLY A 94 7.42 12.10 -8.16
N HIS A 95 6.65 11.01 -8.22
CA HIS A 95 5.26 10.97 -7.76
C HIS A 95 5.15 11.26 -6.25
N SER A 96 6.01 10.66 -5.42
CA SER A 96 6.03 10.88 -3.97
C SER A 96 6.45 12.30 -3.59
N LYS A 97 7.29 12.95 -4.41
CA LYS A 97 7.68 14.37 -4.27
C LYS A 97 6.61 15.33 -4.79
N ARG A 98 5.56 14.81 -5.44
CA ARG A 98 4.51 15.62 -6.11
C ARG A 98 5.04 16.42 -7.31
N GLU A 99 6.08 15.95 -7.98
CA GLU A 99 6.58 16.50 -9.25
C GLU A 99 5.59 16.23 -10.38
N TYR A 100 4.84 15.14 -10.28
CA TYR A 100 3.69 14.77 -11.12
C TYR A 100 2.66 13.96 -10.29
N LEU A 101 1.47 13.70 -10.86
CA LEU A 101 0.42 12.91 -10.24
C LEU A 101 -0.12 11.85 -11.22
N GLU A 102 -0.14 10.60 -10.77
CA GLU A 102 -0.76 9.47 -11.47
C GLU A 102 -1.90 8.93 -10.60
N GLN A 103 -3.02 9.64 -10.56
CA GLN A 103 -4.18 9.27 -9.75
C GLN A 103 -5.48 9.69 -10.42
N ALA A 104 -6.58 9.04 -10.04
CA ALA A 104 -7.92 9.46 -10.47
C ALA A 104 -8.16 10.94 -10.12
N SER A 105 -8.71 11.69 -11.08
CA SER A 105 -9.06 13.08 -10.84
C SER A 105 -10.32 13.17 -9.96
N PRO A 106 -10.54 14.30 -9.26
CA PRO A 106 -11.79 14.54 -8.52
C PRO A 106 -13.04 14.44 -9.42
N VAL A 107 -12.91 14.73 -10.72
CA VAL A 107 -14.02 14.63 -11.67
C VAL A 107 -14.36 13.16 -11.94
N ASP A 108 -13.36 12.31 -12.12
CA ASP A 108 -13.56 10.87 -12.33
C ASP A 108 -14.29 10.21 -11.15
N VAL A 109 -14.03 10.68 -9.94
CA VAL A 109 -14.73 10.23 -8.74
C VAL A 109 -16.14 10.82 -8.67
N ALA A 110 -16.29 12.13 -8.97
CA ALA A 110 -17.54 12.87 -8.80
C ALA A 110 -18.68 12.32 -9.65
N ILE A 111 -18.40 11.81 -10.85
CA ILE A 111 -19.42 11.20 -11.72
C ILE A 111 -20.04 9.92 -11.16
N HIS A 112 -19.43 9.32 -10.11
CA HIS A 112 -19.92 8.11 -9.47
C HIS A 112 -20.63 8.35 -8.13
N VAL A 113 -20.58 9.57 -7.53
CA VAL A 113 -21.11 9.83 -6.18
C VAL A 113 -22.64 9.71 -6.05
N TRP A 114 -23.37 9.58 -7.14
CA TRP A 114 -24.79 9.21 -7.12
C TRP A 114 -25.02 7.79 -6.57
N GLN A 115 -24.01 6.92 -6.59
CA GLN A 115 -24.03 5.61 -5.96
C GLN A 115 -23.69 5.75 -4.46
N PRO A 116 -24.52 5.21 -3.54
CA PRO A 116 -24.31 5.41 -2.09
C PRO A 116 -22.95 4.99 -1.55
N ARG A 117 -22.36 3.91 -2.10
CA ARG A 117 -21.03 3.44 -1.72
C ARG A 117 -19.92 4.44 -2.09
N TRP A 118 -20.00 5.03 -3.28
CA TRP A 118 -19.05 6.06 -3.73
C TRP A 118 -19.15 7.33 -2.91
N LEU A 119 -20.40 7.78 -2.62
CA LEU A 119 -20.62 8.92 -1.76
C LEU A 119 -20.06 8.68 -0.35
N LYS A 120 -20.37 7.53 0.25
CA LYS A 120 -19.86 7.15 1.58
C LYS A 120 -18.33 7.13 1.61
N TRP A 121 -17.71 6.50 0.61
CA TRP A 121 -16.26 6.44 0.47
C TRP A 121 -15.65 7.82 0.28
N SER A 122 -16.18 8.66 -0.62
CA SER A 122 -15.68 10.02 -0.88
C SER A 122 -15.72 10.89 0.38
N VAL A 123 -16.80 10.81 1.16
CA VAL A 123 -16.90 11.52 2.46
C VAL A 123 -15.86 10.98 3.45
N ALA A 124 -15.65 9.67 3.51
CA ALA A 124 -14.69 9.06 4.42
C ALA A 124 -13.24 9.47 4.11
N ILE A 125 -12.82 9.38 2.83
CA ILE A 125 -11.48 9.77 2.42
C ILE A 125 -11.23 11.27 2.55
N SER A 126 -12.25 12.12 2.30
CA SER A 126 -12.15 13.57 2.50
C SER A 126 -11.82 13.91 3.96
N ARG A 127 -12.47 13.21 4.91
CA ARG A 127 -12.18 13.37 6.35
C ARG A 127 -10.79 12.88 6.75
N LYS A 128 -10.21 11.96 5.98
CA LYS A 128 -8.85 11.42 6.19
C LYS A 128 -7.78 12.24 5.46
N GLY A 129 -8.13 13.34 4.77
CA GLY A 129 -7.19 14.24 4.13
C GLY A 129 -6.79 13.84 2.69
N ALA A 130 -7.68 13.19 1.94
CA ALA A 130 -7.43 12.76 0.55
C ALA A 130 -7.04 13.90 -0.41
N PHE A 131 -7.37 15.14 -0.08
CA PHE A 131 -7.04 16.30 -0.91
C PHE A 131 -5.71 16.98 -0.55
N THR A 132 -4.95 16.39 0.37
CA THR A 132 -3.59 16.87 0.71
C THR A 132 -2.70 16.79 -0.53
N ARG A 133 -2.00 17.90 -0.81
CA ARG A 133 -1.07 18.03 -1.94
C ARG A 133 0.40 17.99 -1.54
N ASP A 134 0.66 17.84 -0.25
CA ASP A 134 2.02 17.75 0.26
C ASP A 134 2.69 16.46 -0.25
N GLY A 135 3.96 16.58 -0.62
CA GLY A 135 4.82 15.46 -0.95
C GLY A 135 5.89 15.24 0.11
N ILE A 136 6.76 14.27 -0.13
CA ILE A 136 7.93 13.98 0.69
C ILE A 136 9.20 14.31 -0.11
N PRO A 137 9.75 15.53 0.02
CA PRO A 137 10.89 15.98 -0.81
C PRO A 137 12.15 15.12 -0.68
N LEU A 138 12.32 14.45 0.47
CA LEU A 138 13.48 13.62 0.79
C LEU A 138 13.28 12.14 0.49
N THR A 139 12.20 11.75 -0.17
CA THR A 139 12.04 10.35 -0.64
C THR A 139 13.20 9.95 -1.54
N GLN A 140 13.70 8.74 -1.30
CA GLN A 140 14.82 8.15 -2.04
C GLN A 140 14.38 6.88 -2.77
N ALA A 141 15.10 6.55 -3.84
CA ALA A 141 14.94 5.26 -4.48
C ALA A 141 15.44 4.14 -3.56
N LEU A 142 14.65 3.09 -3.42
CA LEU A 142 15.06 1.87 -2.73
C LEU A 142 16.09 1.14 -3.57
N THR A 143 17.27 0.90 -3.01
CA THR A 143 18.30 0.05 -3.62
C THR A 143 18.35 -1.30 -2.89
N GLU A 144 18.95 -2.32 -3.52
CA GLU A 144 19.14 -3.64 -2.91
C GLU A 144 19.93 -3.55 -1.60
N ASP A 145 20.99 -2.73 -1.57
CA ASP A 145 21.81 -2.54 -0.36
C ASP A 145 20.99 -1.91 0.78
N VAL A 146 20.13 -0.93 0.48
CA VAL A 146 19.25 -0.32 1.48
C VAL A 146 18.24 -1.35 1.98
N ALA A 147 17.57 -2.06 1.08
CA ALA A 147 16.58 -3.08 1.41
C ALA A 147 17.16 -4.19 2.31
N ALA A 148 18.39 -4.64 2.01
CA ALA A 148 19.08 -5.66 2.80
C ALA A 148 19.39 -5.21 4.24
N GLY A 149 19.51 -3.90 4.49
CA GLY A 149 19.73 -3.31 5.81
C GLY A 149 18.47 -2.98 6.61
N LEU A 150 17.29 -3.12 6.02
CA LEU A 150 16.00 -2.83 6.65
C LEU A 150 15.43 -4.07 7.38
N PRO A 151 14.57 -3.89 8.39
CA PRO A 151 13.89 -5.00 9.06
C PRO A 151 13.25 -5.97 8.06
N GLY A 152 13.56 -7.26 8.21
CA GLY A 152 13.06 -8.32 7.35
C GLY A 152 13.65 -8.36 5.94
N ALA A 153 14.60 -7.49 5.57
CA ALA A 153 15.26 -7.44 4.27
C ALA A 153 14.27 -7.66 3.09
N PRO A 154 13.30 -6.76 2.88
CA PRO A 154 12.23 -6.94 1.91
C PRO A 154 12.76 -7.03 0.47
N MET A 155 12.28 -8.02 -0.28
CA MET A 155 12.58 -8.15 -1.70
C MET A 155 11.57 -7.32 -2.51
N ALA A 156 12.06 -6.32 -3.24
CA ALA A 156 11.23 -5.48 -4.10
C ALA A 156 10.87 -6.20 -5.40
N ILE A 157 9.59 -6.17 -5.76
CA ILE A 157 9.04 -6.73 -6.99
C ILE A 157 8.37 -5.58 -7.76
N PRO A 158 8.96 -5.05 -8.82
CA PRO A 158 8.30 -4.03 -9.64
C PRO A 158 6.98 -4.55 -10.21
N THR A 159 5.90 -3.82 -9.95
CA THR A 159 4.53 -4.16 -10.38
C THR A 159 3.83 -2.95 -10.99
N PRO A 160 4.42 -2.35 -12.05
CA PRO A 160 3.88 -1.16 -12.67
C PRO A 160 2.49 -1.39 -13.26
N GLY A 161 1.69 -0.33 -13.27
CA GLY A 161 0.35 -0.33 -13.89
C GLY A 161 -0.65 0.48 -13.08
N HIS A 162 -0.78 0.25 -11.79
CA HIS A 162 -1.59 1.11 -10.91
C HIS A 162 -0.99 2.53 -10.84
N THR A 163 0.32 2.62 -10.58
CA THR A 163 1.18 3.76 -10.94
C THR A 163 2.34 3.26 -11.79
N GLY A 164 3.09 4.16 -12.43
CA GLY A 164 4.27 3.81 -13.24
C GLY A 164 5.39 3.16 -12.42
N GLY A 165 5.57 3.60 -11.18
CA GLY A 165 6.60 3.09 -10.27
C GLY A 165 6.07 2.16 -9.16
N HIS A 166 4.84 1.65 -9.27
CA HIS A 166 4.29 0.74 -8.26
C HIS A 166 5.22 -0.46 -8.03
N CYS A 167 5.44 -0.81 -6.76
CA CYS A 167 6.29 -1.91 -6.34
C CYS A 167 5.64 -2.71 -5.21
N SER A 168 5.57 -4.02 -5.36
CA SER A 168 5.19 -4.95 -4.29
C SER A 168 6.44 -5.42 -3.54
N PHE A 169 6.27 -5.98 -2.34
CA PHE A 169 7.38 -6.47 -1.53
C PHE A 169 7.10 -7.90 -1.05
N VAL A 170 8.12 -8.76 -1.13
CA VAL A 170 8.10 -10.06 -0.45
C VAL A 170 8.96 -9.95 0.79
N VAL A 171 8.40 -10.29 1.94
CA VAL A 171 9.08 -10.27 3.22
C VAL A 171 8.57 -11.42 4.10
N ASP A 172 9.49 -12.20 4.64
CA ASP A 172 9.23 -13.36 5.52
C ASP A 172 8.08 -14.27 5.00
N GLY A 173 8.13 -14.59 3.70
CA GLY A 173 7.16 -15.47 3.04
C GLY A 173 5.78 -14.85 2.75
N ALA A 174 5.57 -13.56 3.04
CA ALA A 174 4.35 -12.84 2.72
C ALA A 174 4.57 -11.84 1.56
N LEU A 175 3.60 -11.74 0.66
CA LEU A 175 3.54 -10.73 -0.40
C LEU A 175 2.74 -9.52 0.07
N VAL A 176 3.39 -8.39 0.25
CA VAL A 176 2.73 -7.08 0.40
C VAL A 176 2.52 -6.51 -1.00
N ALA A 177 1.32 -6.64 -1.52
CA ALA A 177 1.05 -6.35 -2.94
C ALA A 177 0.70 -4.90 -3.22
N GLY A 178 0.43 -4.07 -2.18
CA GLY A 178 -0.15 -2.76 -2.41
C GLY A 178 -1.42 -2.87 -3.26
N ASP A 179 -1.52 -2.05 -4.28
CA ASP A 179 -2.69 -1.97 -5.16
C ASP A 179 -2.51 -2.71 -6.50
N ALA A 180 -1.38 -3.41 -6.68
CA ALA A 180 -1.22 -4.32 -7.82
C ALA A 180 -2.16 -5.53 -7.77
N LEU A 181 -2.56 -5.95 -6.56
CA LEU A 181 -3.51 -7.04 -6.32
C LEU A 181 -4.21 -6.81 -4.98
N VAL A 182 -5.48 -6.45 -5.01
CA VAL A 182 -6.31 -6.21 -3.84
C VAL A 182 -7.32 -7.33 -3.62
N THR A 183 -7.93 -7.39 -2.43
CA THR A 183 -8.95 -8.40 -2.10
C THR A 183 -10.32 -7.80 -1.82
N GLY A 184 -10.42 -6.49 -1.91
CA GLY A 184 -11.64 -5.70 -1.76
C GLY A 184 -11.31 -4.22 -1.89
N HIS A 185 -12.33 -3.40 -2.06
CA HIS A 185 -12.22 -1.94 -2.01
C HIS A 185 -13.61 -1.36 -1.69
N PRO A 186 -13.72 -0.25 -0.93
CA PRO A 186 -15.03 0.29 -0.51
C PRO A 186 -16.00 0.57 -1.66
N VAL A 187 -15.51 0.90 -2.86
CA VAL A 187 -16.34 1.14 -4.04
C VAL A 187 -16.57 -0.11 -4.90
N SER A 188 -15.82 -1.19 -4.67
CA SER A 188 -16.01 -2.45 -5.40
C SER A 188 -17.23 -3.21 -4.88
N THR A 189 -17.92 -3.91 -5.79
CA THR A 189 -18.97 -4.89 -5.45
C THR A 189 -18.43 -6.31 -5.38
N ARG A 190 -17.18 -6.50 -5.79
CA ARG A 190 -16.51 -7.79 -5.84
C ARG A 190 -15.75 -8.02 -4.53
N SER A 191 -15.58 -9.27 -4.15
CA SER A 191 -14.77 -9.71 -3.03
C SER A 191 -13.75 -10.74 -3.46
N GLY A 192 -12.66 -10.84 -2.70
CA GLY A 192 -11.52 -11.69 -3.05
C GLY A 192 -10.57 -11.04 -4.04
N PRO A 193 -9.50 -11.77 -4.47
CA PRO A 193 -8.44 -11.22 -5.31
C PRO A 193 -8.97 -10.58 -6.60
N GLN A 194 -8.62 -9.32 -6.82
CA GLN A 194 -9.10 -8.51 -7.94
C GLN A 194 -8.15 -7.35 -8.24
N LEU A 195 -8.24 -6.78 -9.43
CA LEU A 195 -7.70 -5.46 -9.72
C LEU A 195 -8.67 -4.38 -9.21
N LEU A 196 -8.16 -3.20 -8.95
CA LEU A 196 -8.99 -2.01 -8.73
C LEU A 196 -9.76 -1.65 -10.01
N PRO A 197 -10.87 -0.89 -9.91
CA PRO A 197 -11.53 -0.32 -11.07
C PRO A 197 -10.54 0.46 -11.96
N ASP A 198 -10.68 0.34 -13.27
CA ASP A 198 -9.76 0.90 -14.29
C ASP A 198 -9.45 2.38 -14.07
N LEU A 199 -10.43 3.15 -13.58
CA LEU A 199 -10.26 4.58 -13.31
C LEU A 199 -9.16 4.89 -12.27
N PHE A 200 -8.78 3.93 -11.42
CA PHE A 200 -7.71 4.08 -10.45
C PHE A 200 -6.34 3.63 -11.00
N ASN A 201 -6.31 2.96 -12.15
CA ASN A 201 -5.10 2.45 -12.75
C ASN A 201 -4.58 3.40 -13.84
N HIS A 202 -3.29 3.73 -13.77
CA HIS A 202 -2.63 4.53 -14.79
C HIS A 202 -2.50 3.74 -16.11
N ASN A 203 -2.24 2.42 -16.03
CA ASN A 203 -2.05 1.54 -17.18
C ASN A 203 -2.60 0.13 -16.90
N GLN A 204 -3.80 -0.15 -17.38
CA GLN A 204 -4.49 -1.43 -17.15
C GLN A 204 -3.72 -2.64 -17.72
N ASP A 205 -3.11 -2.50 -18.90
CA ASP A 205 -2.28 -3.55 -19.48
C ASP A 205 -1.03 -3.80 -18.64
N GLY A 206 -0.48 -2.76 -18.01
CA GLY A 206 0.59 -2.85 -17.03
C GLY A 206 0.15 -3.68 -15.82
N CYS A 207 -1.02 -3.41 -15.24
CA CYS A 207 -1.59 -4.18 -14.13
C CYS A 207 -1.71 -5.67 -14.48
N LEU A 208 -2.22 -6.00 -15.68
CA LEU A 208 -2.35 -7.39 -16.13
C LEU A 208 -1.00 -8.10 -16.29
N ARG A 209 0.04 -7.39 -16.76
CA ARG A 209 1.42 -7.93 -16.82
C ARG A 209 1.98 -8.14 -15.41
N SER A 210 1.76 -7.20 -14.51
CA SER A 210 2.19 -7.30 -13.11
C SER A 210 1.54 -8.47 -12.38
N LEU A 211 0.26 -8.77 -12.63
CA LEU A 211 -0.37 -10.00 -12.13
C LEU A 211 0.36 -11.27 -12.61
N ALA A 212 0.86 -11.29 -13.86
CA ALA A 212 1.60 -12.44 -14.37
C ALA A 212 2.93 -12.62 -13.61
N ALA A 213 3.64 -11.53 -13.31
CA ALA A 213 4.87 -11.58 -12.53
C ALA A 213 4.61 -12.03 -11.08
N LEU A 214 3.58 -11.49 -10.43
CA LEU A 214 3.18 -11.90 -9.08
C LEU A 214 2.80 -13.38 -9.02
N GLY A 215 2.11 -13.90 -10.03
CA GLY A 215 1.71 -15.31 -10.10
C GLY A 215 2.86 -16.32 -10.21
N MET A 216 4.10 -15.84 -10.41
CA MET A 216 5.30 -16.68 -10.40
C MET A 216 5.93 -16.82 -9.00
N LEU A 217 5.45 -16.05 -8.03
CA LEU A 217 5.97 -16.08 -6.67
C LEU A 217 5.48 -17.33 -5.92
N ASP A 218 6.40 -17.98 -5.21
CA ASP A 218 6.12 -19.12 -4.35
C ASP A 218 5.82 -18.63 -2.93
N THR A 219 4.61 -18.07 -2.74
CA THR A 219 4.10 -17.62 -1.44
C THR A 219 2.59 -17.80 -1.37
N GLU A 220 2.07 -18.02 -0.17
CA GLU A 220 0.66 -18.33 0.09
C GLU A 220 -0.05 -17.25 0.91
N VAL A 221 0.61 -16.12 1.18
CA VAL A 221 0.02 -15.03 1.97
C VAL A 221 0.11 -13.74 1.16
N LEU A 222 -1.08 -13.15 0.88
CA LEU A 222 -1.21 -11.86 0.25
C LEU A 222 -1.69 -10.82 1.27
N LEU A 223 -0.95 -9.75 1.40
CA LEU A 223 -1.23 -8.56 2.19
C LEU A 223 -1.56 -7.41 1.22
N PRO A 224 -2.84 -7.15 0.93
CA PRO A 224 -3.24 -6.17 -0.07
C PRO A 224 -3.27 -4.75 0.49
N GLY A 225 -3.20 -3.72 -0.36
CA GLY A 225 -3.46 -2.34 0.01
C GLY A 225 -4.89 -2.11 0.47
N HIS A 226 -5.85 -2.86 -0.10
CA HIS A 226 -7.27 -2.79 0.25
C HIS A 226 -7.89 -4.18 0.38
N GLY A 227 -8.75 -4.34 1.40
CA GLY A 227 -9.46 -5.58 1.70
C GLY A 227 -8.71 -6.48 2.67
N PRO A 228 -9.26 -7.67 2.97
CA PRO A 228 -8.70 -8.59 3.96
C PRO A 228 -7.48 -9.36 3.44
N VAL A 229 -6.68 -9.91 4.36
CA VAL A 229 -5.61 -10.87 4.05
C VAL A 229 -6.19 -12.02 3.23
N TRP A 230 -5.47 -12.41 2.17
CA TRP A 230 -5.73 -13.63 1.43
C TRP A 230 -4.73 -14.71 1.82
N ARG A 231 -5.22 -15.93 2.07
CA ARG A 231 -4.39 -17.12 2.33
C ARG A 231 -4.67 -18.16 1.26
N GLY A 232 -3.64 -18.55 0.57
CA GLY A 232 -3.63 -19.46 -0.56
C GLY A 232 -2.62 -19.02 -1.61
N SER A 233 -2.35 -19.84 -2.58
CA SER A 233 -1.35 -19.59 -3.63
C SER A 233 -1.55 -18.23 -4.30
N ILE A 234 -0.48 -17.45 -4.45
CA ILE A 234 -0.53 -16.18 -5.18
C ILE A 234 -0.88 -16.40 -6.64
N ARG A 235 -0.50 -17.53 -7.21
CA ARG A 235 -0.93 -17.92 -8.57
C ARG A 235 -2.46 -17.96 -8.66
N ASP A 236 -3.13 -18.65 -7.74
CA ASP A 236 -4.61 -18.72 -7.73
C ASP A 236 -5.24 -17.35 -7.54
N ALA A 237 -4.63 -16.51 -6.70
CA ALA A 237 -5.09 -15.15 -6.48
C ALA A 237 -5.01 -14.31 -7.76
N THR A 238 -3.87 -14.38 -8.48
CA THR A 238 -3.69 -13.63 -9.74
C THR A 238 -4.58 -14.15 -10.86
N GLU A 239 -4.81 -15.46 -10.95
CA GLU A 239 -5.74 -16.05 -11.91
C GLU A 239 -7.19 -15.59 -11.67
N LYS A 240 -7.63 -15.55 -10.40
CA LYS A 240 -8.95 -15.01 -10.02
C LYS A 240 -9.09 -13.53 -10.40
N ALA A 241 -8.06 -12.70 -10.08
CA ALA A 241 -8.07 -11.29 -10.42
C ALA A 241 -8.14 -11.07 -11.94
N ARG A 242 -7.37 -11.84 -12.71
CA ARG A 242 -7.37 -11.79 -14.18
C ARG A 242 -8.72 -12.19 -14.78
N ALA A 243 -9.34 -13.27 -14.29
CA ALA A 243 -10.66 -13.71 -14.74
C ALA A 243 -11.73 -12.64 -14.48
N GLN A 244 -11.65 -11.92 -13.36
CA GLN A 244 -12.56 -10.84 -13.02
C GLN A 244 -12.32 -9.56 -13.87
N ALA A 245 -11.11 -9.30 -14.31
CA ALA A 245 -10.80 -8.16 -15.18
C ALA A 245 -11.31 -8.36 -16.61
N SER A 246 -11.52 -9.62 -17.05
CA SER A 246 -12.00 -9.97 -18.38
C SER A 246 -13.53 -10.10 -18.46
N SER A 247 -14.25 -9.92 -17.36
CA SER A 247 -15.73 -10.01 -17.24
C SER A 247 -16.37 -8.64 -17.07
#